data_5b75f6ebaab5af396f257cf0aa3e19f6
#
_entry.id   5b75f6ebaab5af396f257cf0aa3e19f6
#
_cell.length_a   1.000
_cell.length_b   1.000
_cell.length_c   1.000
_cell.angle_alpha   90.00
_cell.angle_beta   90.00
_cell.angle_gamma   90.00
#
_symmetry.space_group_name_H-M   'P 1'
#
loop_
_entity.id
_entity.type
_entity.pdbx_description
1 polymer ?
#
loop_
_entity_poly.entity_id
_entity_poly.type
_entity_poly.pdbx_seq_one_letter_code
_entity_poly.pdbx_strand_id
1 'polypeptide(L)'
;LRHPVSLGVLASCAGFLGVNAVLYPNVLRHQSGAVLVRHMEARDLDVDRLYQHRVWSRSMDFYAGHAIPGIGAFEGDDFPVWVYTDDAGLDDLRTRYTTGTPTAFTHMPPTRLTLSFLLPHRRPRTLRHRYLIPLHANRTP
;
A
#
# COMPACT_ATOMS: atom_id res chain seq x y z
N LEU A 1 30.70 -36.55 16.25
CA LEU A 1 30.43 -35.19 16.80
C LEU A 1 30.30 -34.08 15.73
N ARG A 2 30.60 -34.33 14.44
CA ARG A 2 30.52 -33.31 13.35
C ARG A 2 29.13 -33.19 12.71
N HIS A 3 28.29 -34.22 12.78
CA HIS A 3 26.98 -34.26 12.14
C HIS A 3 25.91 -33.27 12.68
N PRO A 4 25.77 -33.02 14.00
CA PRO A 4 24.72 -32.13 14.48
C PRO A 4 24.95 -30.66 14.10
N VAL A 5 26.20 -30.22 14.02
CA VAL A 5 26.54 -28.82 13.59
C VAL A 5 26.20 -28.63 12.12
N SER A 6 26.55 -29.59 11.25
CA SER A 6 26.23 -29.54 9.83
C SER A 6 24.71 -29.51 9.57
N LEU A 7 23.96 -30.30 10.33
CA LEU A 7 22.50 -30.35 10.25
C LEU A 7 21.88 -28.98 10.64
N GLY A 8 22.39 -28.37 11.71
CA GLY A 8 21.94 -27.03 12.16
C GLY A 8 22.20 -25.95 11.12
N VAL A 9 23.38 -25.96 10.52
CA VAL A 9 23.72 -25.01 9.43
C VAL A 9 22.81 -25.21 8.22
N LEU A 10 22.57 -26.46 7.83
CA LEU A 10 21.70 -26.77 6.68
C LEU A 10 20.25 -26.32 6.93
N ALA A 11 19.73 -26.58 8.12
CA ALA A 11 18.39 -26.14 8.52
C ALA A 11 18.25 -24.60 8.53
N SER A 12 19.27 -23.91 9.03
CA SER A 12 19.29 -22.44 9.03
C SER A 12 19.34 -21.87 7.61
N CYS A 13 20.17 -22.44 6.73
CA CYS A 13 20.24 -22.03 5.32
C CYS A 13 18.91 -22.30 4.60
N ALA A 14 18.29 -23.44 4.81
CA ALA A 14 17.00 -23.80 4.22
C ALA A 14 15.89 -22.86 4.72
N GLY A 15 15.87 -22.54 6.02
CA GLY A 15 14.95 -21.57 6.61
C GLY A 15 15.14 -20.18 6.02
N PHE A 16 16.38 -19.70 5.91
CA PHE A 16 16.70 -18.41 5.31
C PHE A 16 16.29 -18.34 3.83
N LEU A 17 16.57 -19.38 3.05
CA LEU A 17 16.14 -19.48 1.65
C LEU A 17 14.62 -19.50 1.54
N GLY A 18 13.92 -20.26 2.38
CA GLY A 18 12.45 -20.28 2.42
C GLY A 18 11.84 -18.91 2.69
N VAL A 19 12.38 -18.17 3.67
CA VAL A 19 11.93 -16.82 3.98
C VAL A 19 12.17 -15.87 2.80
N ASN A 20 13.35 -15.89 2.20
CA ASN A 20 13.69 -14.96 1.13
C ASN A 20 13.04 -15.31 -0.21
N ALA A 21 12.91 -16.59 -0.53
CA ALA A 21 12.37 -17.00 -1.83
C ALA A 21 10.83 -17.05 -1.86
N VAL A 22 10.20 -17.30 -0.71
CA VAL A 22 8.75 -17.50 -0.64
C VAL A 22 8.04 -16.39 0.13
N LEU A 23 8.45 -16.13 1.38
CA LEU A 23 7.74 -15.19 2.24
C LEU A 23 7.93 -13.76 1.77
N TYR A 24 9.16 -13.33 1.58
CA TYR A 24 9.49 -11.94 1.27
C TYR A 24 8.85 -11.42 -0.05
N PRO A 25 8.91 -12.13 -1.18
CA PRO A 25 8.21 -11.71 -2.39
C PRO A 25 6.70 -11.64 -2.23
N ASN A 26 6.10 -12.57 -1.47
CA ASN A 26 4.66 -12.52 -1.18
C ASN A 26 4.28 -11.30 -0.34
N VAL A 27 5.09 -10.92 0.64
CA VAL A 27 4.88 -9.71 1.45
C VAL A 27 4.98 -8.46 0.58
N LEU A 28 6.02 -8.36 -0.26
CA LEU A 28 6.24 -7.20 -1.14
C LEU A 28 5.09 -6.98 -2.13
N ARG A 29 4.51 -8.05 -2.67
CA ARG A 29 3.36 -7.95 -3.59
C ARG A 29 2.12 -7.31 -2.96
N HIS A 30 2.01 -7.32 -1.64
CA HIS A 30 0.89 -6.73 -0.89
C HIS A 30 1.25 -5.41 -0.20
N GLN A 31 2.39 -4.81 -0.54
CA GLN A 31 2.73 -3.44 -0.15
C GLN A 31 2.05 -2.46 -1.11
N SER A 32 0.85 -2.03 -0.75
CA SER A 32 0.02 -1.17 -1.61
C SER A 32 0.69 0.13 -2.05
N GLY A 33 1.59 0.72 -1.25
CA GLY A 33 2.29 1.95 -1.61
C GLY A 33 3.14 1.81 -2.87
N ALA A 34 3.95 0.74 -2.99
CA ALA A 34 4.75 0.47 -4.19
C ALA A 34 3.88 0.18 -5.42
N VAL A 35 2.82 -0.61 -5.22
CA VAL A 35 1.89 -0.97 -6.31
C VAL A 35 1.14 0.26 -6.80
N LEU A 36 0.75 1.16 -5.89
CA LEU A 36 0.05 2.39 -6.20
C LEU A 36 0.91 3.35 -7.04
N VAL A 37 2.15 3.64 -6.60
CA VAL A 37 3.03 4.56 -7.35
C VAL A 37 3.27 4.04 -8.76
N ARG A 38 3.60 2.75 -8.91
CA ARG A 38 3.73 2.12 -10.24
C ARG A 38 2.45 2.17 -11.07
N HIS A 39 1.29 2.08 -10.44
CA HIS A 39 0.01 2.18 -11.13
C HIS A 39 -0.22 3.61 -11.65
N MET A 40 0.18 4.64 -10.88
CA MET A 40 0.12 6.02 -11.31
C MET A 40 1.07 6.27 -12.48
N GLU A 41 2.33 5.86 -12.36
CA GLU A 41 3.33 5.95 -13.44
C GLU A 41 2.87 5.26 -14.72
N ALA A 42 2.34 4.03 -14.63
CA ALA A 42 1.86 3.26 -15.78
C ALA A 42 0.66 3.89 -16.50
N ARG A 43 -0.03 4.84 -15.86
CA ARG A 43 -1.18 5.58 -16.41
C ARG A 43 -0.87 7.05 -16.67
N ASP A 44 0.39 7.44 -16.57
CA ASP A 44 0.83 8.84 -16.74
C ASP A 44 0.10 9.81 -15.81
N LEU A 45 -0.16 9.36 -14.56
CA LEU A 45 -0.77 10.17 -13.52
C LEU A 45 0.32 10.88 -12.72
N ASP A 46 0.09 12.16 -12.46
CA ASP A 46 1.06 12.98 -11.75
C ASP A 46 1.19 12.58 -10.27
N VAL A 47 2.34 12.03 -9.90
CA VAL A 47 2.66 11.60 -8.53
C VAL A 47 2.88 12.80 -7.60
N ASP A 48 3.26 13.96 -8.12
CA ASP A 48 3.43 15.19 -7.33
C ASP A 48 2.08 15.73 -6.83
N ARG A 49 0.99 15.29 -7.45
CA ARG A 49 -0.40 15.58 -7.02
C ARG A 49 -1.03 14.49 -6.18
N LEU A 50 -0.21 13.60 -5.62
CA LEU A 50 -0.65 12.53 -4.71
C LEU A 50 -0.64 13.03 -3.27
N TYR A 51 -1.74 12.77 -2.56
CA TYR A 51 -1.93 13.11 -1.14
C TYR A 51 -2.31 11.86 -0.35
N GLN A 52 -2.11 11.90 0.97
CA GLN A 52 -2.54 10.85 1.89
C GLN A 52 -3.68 11.36 2.78
N HIS A 53 -4.66 10.50 3.08
CA HIS A 53 -5.72 10.80 4.03
C HIS A 53 -5.96 9.63 4.97
N ARG A 54 -5.86 9.85 6.29
CA ARG A 54 -6.04 8.86 7.36
C ARG A 54 -5.10 7.64 7.30
N VAL A 55 -4.26 7.55 6.29
CA VAL A 55 -3.28 6.48 6.12
C VAL A 55 -1.91 7.06 5.87
N TRP A 56 -0.89 6.36 6.36
CA TRP A 56 0.49 6.74 6.15
C TRP A 56 1.27 5.55 5.61
N SER A 57 2.05 5.76 4.56
CA SER A 57 2.82 4.70 3.92
C SER A 57 4.21 5.17 3.52
N ARG A 58 5.22 4.81 4.34
CA ARG A 58 6.63 5.11 4.03
C ARG A 58 7.12 4.44 2.75
N SER A 59 6.55 3.29 2.38
CA SER A 59 6.88 2.66 1.11
C SER A 59 6.41 3.51 -0.07
N MET A 60 5.30 4.24 0.07
CA MET A 60 4.81 5.15 -0.96
C MET A 60 5.76 6.35 -1.12
N ASP A 61 6.19 6.96 -0.01
CA ASP A 61 7.16 8.06 -0.02
C ASP A 61 8.47 7.62 -0.70
N PHE A 62 8.95 6.40 -0.38
CA PHE A 62 10.16 5.85 -0.97
C PHE A 62 10.06 5.69 -2.50
N TYR A 63 8.96 5.13 -3.00
CA TYR A 63 8.78 4.90 -4.44
C TYR A 63 8.43 6.19 -5.20
N ALA A 64 7.79 7.15 -4.56
CA ALA A 64 7.52 8.48 -5.13
C ALA A 64 8.78 9.36 -5.19
N GLY A 65 9.84 9.01 -4.44
CA GLY A 65 11.07 9.79 -4.36
C GLY A 65 10.96 11.03 -3.46
N HIS A 66 9.82 11.28 -2.84
CA HIS A 66 9.56 12.40 -1.92
C HIS A 66 8.50 12.02 -0.88
N ALA A 67 8.40 12.82 0.18
CA ALA A 67 7.35 12.63 1.19
C ALA A 67 6.00 13.07 0.63
N ILE A 68 5.02 12.16 0.62
CA ILE A 68 3.65 12.44 0.17
C ILE A 68 2.91 13.19 1.28
N PRO A 69 2.41 14.40 1.02
CA PRO A 69 1.74 15.20 2.03
C PRO A 69 0.33 14.65 2.37
N GLY A 70 -0.17 15.00 3.55
CA GLY A 70 -1.59 14.78 3.87
C GLY A 70 -2.49 15.72 3.07
N ILE A 71 -3.72 15.29 2.79
CA ILE A 71 -4.70 16.12 2.05
C ILE A 71 -5.00 17.46 2.73
N GLY A 72 -4.80 17.56 4.04
CA GLY A 72 -4.94 18.83 4.76
C GLY A 72 -3.89 19.88 4.41
N ALA A 73 -2.81 19.50 3.73
CA ALA A 73 -1.81 20.43 3.21
C ALA A 73 -2.15 20.92 1.77
N PHE A 74 -3.22 20.46 1.19
CA PHE A 74 -3.71 20.92 -0.10
C PHE A 74 -4.41 22.28 0.06
N GLU A 75 -3.78 23.33 -0.43
CA GLU A 75 -4.24 24.73 -0.33
C GLU A 75 -4.54 25.29 -1.73
N GLY A 76 -5.20 24.56 -2.59
CA GLY A 76 -5.38 25.05 -3.94
C GLY A 76 -6.69 24.61 -4.58
N ASP A 77 -6.97 25.24 -5.72
CA ASP A 77 -8.06 24.90 -6.63
C ASP A 77 -7.56 24.10 -7.85
N ASP A 78 -6.30 23.67 -7.83
CA ASP A 78 -5.65 22.96 -8.95
C ASP A 78 -6.00 21.47 -8.96
N PHE A 79 -7.23 21.18 -9.28
CA PHE A 79 -7.75 19.83 -9.46
C PHE A 79 -7.48 19.30 -10.89
N PRO A 80 -7.47 17.97 -11.09
CA PRO A 80 -7.69 16.91 -10.11
C PRO A 80 -6.45 16.64 -9.25
N VAL A 81 -6.66 16.23 -8.00
CA VAL A 81 -5.64 15.66 -7.13
C VAL A 81 -5.99 14.22 -6.79
N TRP A 82 -4.97 13.42 -6.49
CA TRP A 82 -5.12 12.01 -6.16
C TRP A 82 -4.97 11.79 -4.67
N VAL A 83 -5.86 11.03 -4.06
CA VAL A 83 -5.79 10.76 -2.61
C VAL A 83 -5.76 9.28 -2.34
N TYR A 84 -4.74 8.86 -1.60
CA TYR A 84 -4.62 7.51 -1.07
C TYR A 84 -5.24 7.43 0.34
N THR A 85 -6.18 6.49 0.54
CA THR A 85 -6.95 6.42 1.78
C THR A 85 -7.43 4.99 2.09
N ASP A 86 -8.10 4.81 3.24
CA ASP A 86 -8.84 3.61 3.62
C ASP A 86 -10.36 3.79 3.48
N ASP A 87 -11.14 2.74 3.87
CA ASP A 87 -12.60 2.76 3.77
C ASP A 87 -13.20 3.98 4.49
N ALA A 88 -12.77 4.23 5.75
CA ALA A 88 -13.28 5.35 6.54
C ALA A 88 -12.88 6.72 5.97
N GLY A 89 -11.69 6.83 5.38
CA GLY A 89 -11.25 8.04 4.72
C GLY A 89 -11.92 8.26 3.38
N LEU A 90 -12.30 7.19 2.66
CA LEU A 90 -13.10 7.28 1.44
C LEU A 90 -14.47 7.91 1.73
N ASP A 91 -15.12 7.47 2.80
CA ASP A 91 -16.42 8.01 3.19
C ASP A 91 -16.32 9.48 3.62
N ASP A 92 -15.28 9.85 4.39
CA ASP A 92 -15.02 11.24 4.77
C ASP A 92 -14.75 12.15 3.56
N LEU A 93 -13.95 11.69 2.60
CA LEU A 93 -13.66 12.46 1.38
C LEU A 93 -14.90 12.68 0.52
N ARG A 94 -15.78 11.71 0.42
CA ARG A 94 -17.05 11.83 -0.31
C ARG A 94 -17.99 12.88 0.26
N THR A 95 -17.90 13.17 1.55
CA THR A 95 -18.72 14.22 2.17
C THR A 95 -18.20 15.63 1.89
N ARG A 96 -16.90 15.76 1.56
CA ARG A 96 -16.22 17.05 1.43
C ARG A 96 -15.91 17.45 -0.02
N TYR A 97 -15.72 16.47 -0.90
CA TYR A 97 -15.25 16.68 -2.26
C TYR A 97 -16.09 15.90 -3.27
N THR A 98 -16.10 16.39 -4.50
CA THR A 98 -16.57 15.56 -5.61
C THR A 98 -15.51 14.50 -5.92
N THR A 99 -15.85 13.23 -5.71
CA THR A 99 -14.93 12.11 -5.89
C THR A 99 -15.19 11.39 -7.21
N GLY A 100 -14.14 11.02 -7.91
CA GLY A 100 -14.25 10.11 -9.06
C GLY A 100 -14.29 8.65 -8.63
N THR A 101 -14.12 7.75 -9.60
CA THR A 101 -14.14 6.30 -9.35
C THR A 101 -12.90 5.86 -8.57
N PRO A 102 -13.05 5.25 -7.37
CA PRO A 102 -11.93 4.78 -6.59
C PRO A 102 -11.29 3.53 -7.22
N THR A 103 -9.96 3.48 -7.24
CA THR A 103 -9.19 2.28 -7.59
C THR A 103 -8.77 1.57 -6.31
N ALA A 104 -9.19 0.31 -6.13
CA ALA A 104 -8.90 -0.46 -4.92
C ALA A 104 -7.57 -1.21 -5.01
N PHE A 105 -6.80 -1.18 -3.93
CA PHE A 105 -5.56 -1.94 -3.74
C PHE A 105 -5.65 -2.79 -2.48
N THR A 106 -5.07 -3.98 -2.53
CA THR A 106 -4.93 -4.82 -1.35
C THR A 106 -3.68 -4.42 -0.56
N HIS A 107 -3.83 -4.24 0.74
CA HIS A 107 -2.75 -3.88 1.65
C HIS A 107 -2.64 -4.88 2.79
N MET A 108 -1.42 -5.32 3.06
CA MET A 108 -1.11 -6.13 4.23
C MET A 108 -0.52 -5.24 5.34
N PRO A 109 -1.22 -5.07 6.47
CA PRO A 109 -0.65 -4.37 7.62
C PRO A 109 0.57 -5.13 8.15
N PRO A 110 1.73 -4.48 8.38
CA PRO A 110 2.95 -5.14 8.83
C PRO A 110 2.80 -5.83 10.19
N THR A 111 1.87 -5.36 11.01
CA THR A 111 1.55 -5.92 12.34
C THR A 111 0.76 -7.23 12.27
N ARG A 112 0.32 -7.66 11.08
CA ARG A 112 -0.50 -8.86 10.87
C ARG A 112 0.19 -9.95 10.06
N LEU A 113 1.51 -9.98 10.08
CA LEU A 113 2.28 -11.09 9.52
C LEU A 113 2.09 -12.33 10.41
N THR A 114 1.09 -13.13 10.11
CA THR A 114 0.76 -14.36 10.82
C THR A 114 0.95 -15.57 9.90
N LEU A 115 1.07 -16.76 10.45
CA LEU A 115 1.07 -18.00 9.67
C LEU A 115 -0.16 -18.12 8.74
N SER A 116 -1.28 -17.49 9.12
CA SER A 116 -2.49 -17.43 8.30
C SER A 116 -2.27 -16.72 6.96
N PHE A 117 -1.32 -15.78 6.88
CA PHE A 117 -0.96 -15.11 5.63
C PHE A 117 -0.28 -16.07 4.63
N LEU A 118 0.47 -17.04 5.12
CA LEU A 118 1.15 -18.04 4.28
C LEU A 118 0.16 -19.01 3.62
N LEU A 119 -1.01 -19.18 4.20
CA LEU A 119 -2.05 -20.07 3.68
C LEU A 119 -2.94 -19.32 2.66
N PRO A 120 -2.91 -19.67 1.38
CA PRO A 120 -3.61 -18.92 0.32
C PRO A 120 -5.10 -18.73 0.60
N HIS A 121 -5.78 -19.73 1.17
CA HIS A 121 -7.21 -19.71 1.47
C HIS A 121 -7.59 -18.83 2.68
N ARG A 122 -6.64 -18.48 3.55
CA ARG A 122 -6.84 -17.60 4.72
C ARG A 122 -6.33 -16.19 4.51
N ARG A 123 -5.50 -15.97 3.50
CA ARG A 123 -4.88 -14.68 3.15
C ARG A 123 -5.88 -13.54 2.96
N PRO A 124 -7.04 -13.70 2.26
CA PRO A 124 -8.00 -12.62 2.08
C PRO A 124 -8.51 -11.98 3.37
N ARG A 125 -8.59 -12.75 4.46
CA ARG A 125 -9.04 -12.27 5.78
C ARG A 125 -8.03 -11.38 6.51
N THR A 126 -6.78 -11.39 6.07
CA THR A 126 -5.68 -10.60 6.67
C THR A 126 -5.40 -9.32 5.89
N LEU A 127 -5.89 -9.22 4.67
CA LEU A 127 -5.71 -8.06 3.80
C LEU A 127 -6.75 -6.98 4.12
N ARG A 128 -6.34 -5.72 3.95
CA ARG A 128 -7.22 -4.55 4.02
C ARG A 128 -7.29 -3.90 2.64
N HIS A 129 -8.36 -3.19 2.39
CA HIS A 129 -8.49 -2.38 1.19
C HIS A 129 -7.89 -0.99 1.42
N ARG A 130 -7.31 -0.45 0.37
CA ARG A 130 -6.82 0.92 0.24
C ARG A 130 -7.28 1.43 -1.10
N TYR A 131 -7.52 2.72 -1.19
CA TYR A 131 -8.11 3.33 -2.37
C TYR A 131 -7.27 4.49 -2.86
N LEU A 132 -7.08 4.58 -4.16
CA LEU A 132 -6.64 5.78 -4.86
C LEU A 132 -7.87 6.43 -5.48
N ILE A 133 -8.12 7.69 -5.16
CA ILE A 133 -9.33 8.40 -5.54
C ILE A 133 -8.95 9.72 -6.18
N PRO A 134 -9.44 10.03 -7.39
CA PRO A 134 -9.34 11.38 -7.91
C PRO A 134 -10.37 12.27 -7.20
N LEU A 135 -9.91 13.40 -6.70
CA LEU A 135 -10.77 14.46 -6.21
C LEU A 135 -10.90 15.55 -7.28
N HIS A 136 -12.08 16.09 -7.42
CA HIS A 136 -12.40 17.19 -8.30
C HIS A 136 -12.91 18.37 -7.49
N ALA A 137 -12.80 19.58 -8.04
CA ALA A 137 -13.39 20.76 -7.44
C ALA A 137 -14.87 20.50 -7.12
N ASN A 138 -15.33 20.92 -5.95
CA ASN A 138 -16.76 20.95 -5.69
C ASN A 138 -17.40 21.86 -6.74
N ARG A 139 -18.29 21.32 -7.54
CA ARG A 139 -19.20 22.17 -8.30
C ARG A 139 -20.05 22.88 -7.27
N THR A 140 -19.69 24.13 -6.97
CA THR A 140 -20.62 25.03 -6.29
C THR A 140 -21.87 25.10 -7.17
N PRO A 141 -23.04 24.83 -6.62
CA PRO A 141 -24.29 24.93 -7.39
C PRO A 141 -24.54 26.34 -7.88
#